data_c788a642714c144ce0024960103cee7c
#
_entry.id   c788a642714c144ce0024960103cee7c
#
_cell.length_a   1.000
_cell.length_b   1.000
_cell.length_c   1.000
_cell.angle_alpha   90.00
_cell.angle_beta   90.00
_cell.angle_gamma   90.00
#
_symmetry.space_group_name_H-M   'P 1'
#
loop_
_entity.id
_entity.type
_entity.pdbx_description
1 polymer ?
#
loop_
_entity_poly.entity_id
_entity_poly.type
_entity_poly.pdbx_seq_one_letter_code
_entity_poly.pdbx_strand_id
1 'polypeptide(L)'
;MDYYDFWKKELDLDKKYKLKGFSRGSLRTGFILLPCRIFLDAGVPSPIKPNAILITHGHQDHIDCLYNHLLDNNEKVQVIGTNTLIDNLKDYLNSCRTMNVGYKIKFDKWAPKSILNNLIINIDNIKYYIETIKLDHEVECIGYGLSEIRNKLKNEYNKLSSIELANLKKNNIQIIEEILYPILFFCGDMNYTSLLILPFNSYPYFIIECTFFQLEHIYDARSKKHLHIVDLIPYFQKYINTIFILIHFSCRYTKNQINEYKKKYNFSNVIYWI
;
A
#
# COMPACT_ATOMS: atom_id res chain seq x y z
N MET A 1 4.35 6.20 23.92
CA MET A 1 3.38 6.19 22.81
C MET A 1 2.50 4.98 23.03
N ASP A 2 1.20 5.20 23.23
CA ASP A 2 0.25 4.12 23.43
C ASP A 2 0.15 3.30 22.13
N TYR A 3 0.03 1.98 22.23
CA TYR A 3 -0.16 1.06 21.11
C TYR A 3 -1.30 1.49 20.17
N TYR A 4 -2.36 2.08 20.72
CA TYR A 4 -3.50 2.59 19.95
C TYR A 4 -3.19 3.91 19.20
N ASP A 5 -2.12 4.62 19.52
CA ASP A 5 -1.77 5.88 18.84
C ASP A 5 -1.43 5.69 17.36
N PHE A 6 -0.90 4.54 16.96
CA PHE A 6 -0.60 4.22 15.57
C PHE A 6 -1.83 4.19 14.65
N TRP A 7 -3.03 3.95 15.21
CA TRP A 7 -4.25 3.71 14.44
C TRP A 7 -5.30 4.81 14.63
N LYS A 8 -4.97 5.89 15.34
CA LYS A 8 -5.88 7.02 15.57
C LYS A 8 -6.15 7.82 14.30
N LYS A 9 -5.14 7.89 13.41
CA LYS A 9 -5.30 8.63 12.16
C LYS A 9 -5.99 7.75 11.14
N GLU A 10 -7.07 8.29 10.57
CA GLU A 10 -7.81 7.67 9.48
C GLU A 10 -8.15 8.69 8.40
N LEU A 11 -8.35 8.21 7.19
CA LEU A 11 -8.74 8.97 6.02
C LEU A 11 -9.78 8.19 5.24
N ASP A 12 -10.95 8.79 5.01
CA ASP A 12 -11.93 8.25 4.07
C ASP A 12 -11.42 8.52 2.63
N LEU A 13 -11.15 7.45 1.89
CA LEU A 13 -10.75 7.55 0.49
C LEU A 13 -11.98 7.77 -0.40
N ASP A 14 -13.06 7.06 -0.08
CA ASP A 14 -14.38 7.24 -0.68
C ASP A 14 -15.47 6.76 0.32
N LYS A 15 -16.71 6.54 -0.18
CA LYS A 15 -17.82 6.03 0.66
C LYS A 15 -17.60 4.60 1.18
N LYS A 16 -16.73 3.83 0.54
CA LYS A 16 -16.48 2.41 0.87
C LYS A 16 -15.15 2.20 1.58
N TYR A 17 -14.09 2.88 1.10
CA TYR A 17 -12.74 2.61 1.53
C TYR A 17 -12.20 3.65 2.50
N LYS A 18 -11.52 3.15 3.53
CA LYS A 18 -10.88 3.96 4.56
C LYS A 18 -9.45 3.48 4.77
N LEU A 19 -8.52 4.42 4.89
CA LEU A 19 -7.10 4.17 5.19
C LEU A 19 -6.83 4.49 6.65
N LYS A 20 -6.13 3.59 7.34
CA LYS A 20 -5.56 3.80 8.68
C LYS A 20 -4.10 3.40 8.66
N GLY A 21 -3.28 3.99 9.54
CA GLY A 21 -1.89 3.57 9.67
C GLY A 21 -0.96 4.61 10.23
N PHE A 22 0.31 4.23 10.21
CA PHE A 22 1.41 5.05 10.70
C PHE A 22 2.63 4.86 9.81
N SER A 23 3.40 5.93 9.64
CA SER A 23 4.70 5.84 8.96
C SER A 23 5.65 6.92 9.46
N ARG A 24 6.85 6.50 9.81
CA ARG A 24 8.02 7.33 10.13
C ARG A 24 9.27 6.59 9.67
N GLY A 25 10.07 7.24 8.84
CA GLY A 25 11.30 6.64 8.28
C GLY A 25 12.22 6.07 9.32
N SER A 26 12.74 4.89 9.09
CA SER A 26 13.59 4.10 9.98
C SER A 26 12.96 3.71 11.31
N LEU A 27 11.66 4.00 11.52
CA LEU A 27 10.98 3.63 12.74
C LEU A 27 9.93 2.54 12.46
N ARG A 28 8.85 2.87 11.75
CA ARG A 28 7.78 1.93 11.41
C ARG A 28 6.96 2.45 10.24
N THR A 29 6.56 1.55 9.34
CA THR A 29 5.62 1.83 8.26
C THR A 29 4.60 0.69 8.16
N GLY A 30 3.33 1.03 8.18
CA GLY A 30 2.24 0.08 7.97
C GLY A 30 0.90 0.77 7.91
N PHE A 31 0.08 0.38 6.94
CA PHE A 31 -1.27 0.89 6.73
C PHE A 31 -2.26 -0.26 6.58
N ILE A 32 -3.53 0.02 6.83
CA ILE A 32 -4.63 -0.92 6.62
C ILE A 32 -5.67 -0.24 5.75
N LEU A 33 -6.01 -0.88 4.63
CA LEU A 33 -7.14 -0.52 3.81
C LEU A 33 -8.39 -1.27 4.32
N LEU A 34 -9.36 -0.52 4.79
CA LEU A 34 -10.65 -1.03 5.24
C LEU A 34 -11.72 -0.83 4.16
N PRO A 35 -12.75 -1.70 4.09
CA PRO A 35 -13.06 -2.82 4.98
C PRO A 35 -12.31 -4.12 4.63
N CYS A 36 -11.60 -4.19 3.50
CA CYS A 36 -10.98 -5.43 3.01
C CYS A 36 -9.83 -5.96 3.87
N ARG A 37 -9.32 -5.19 4.83
CA ARG A 37 -8.20 -5.54 5.72
C ARG A 37 -6.95 -5.97 4.95
N ILE A 38 -6.67 -5.27 3.85
CA ILE A 38 -5.39 -5.38 3.13
C ILE A 38 -4.39 -4.48 3.83
N PHE A 39 -3.30 -5.08 4.32
CA PHE A 39 -2.20 -4.35 4.91
C PHE A 39 -1.20 -3.95 3.83
N LEU A 40 -0.69 -2.72 3.93
CA LEU A 40 0.35 -2.14 3.11
C LEU A 40 1.56 -1.98 4.01
N ASP A 41 2.53 -2.86 3.84
CA ASP A 41 3.62 -3.16 4.77
C ASP A 41 3.17 -3.62 6.18
N ALA A 42 4.08 -4.11 6.97
CA ALA A 42 3.83 -4.79 8.22
C ALA A 42 4.74 -4.32 9.37
N GLY A 43 5.26 -3.09 9.30
CA GLY A 43 6.15 -2.55 10.35
C GLY A 43 5.41 -2.06 11.59
N VAL A 44 4.07 -1.91 11.55
CA VAL A 44 3.24 -1.38 12.64
C VAL A 44 2.42 -2.48 13.29
N PRO A 45 2.48 -2.65 14.62
CA PRO A 45 1.65 -3.63 15.32
C PRO A 45 0.16 -3.28 15.21
N SER A 46 -0.73 -4.25 15.02
CA SER A 46 -2.15 -4.01 14.83
C SER A 46 -3.03 -4.99 15.60
N PRO A 47 -4.14 -4.51 16.22
CA PRO A 47 -5.17 -5.37 16.76
C PRO A 47 -6.09 -5.96 15.67
N ILE A 48 -6.04 -5.40 14.45
CA ILE A 48 -6.84 -5.88 13.33
C ILE A 48 -6.07 -7.02 12.65
N LYS A 49 -6.76 -8.11 12.37
CA LYS A 49 -6.19 -9.25 11.63
C LYS A 49 -6.26 -9.00 10.12
N PRO A 50 -5.14 -9.13 9.39
CA PRO A 50 -5.13 -8.94 7.95
C PRO A 50 -5.77 -10.12 7.20
N ASN A 51 -6.40 -9.84 6.05
CA ASN A 51 -6.75 -10.84 5.05
C ASN A 51 -5.59 -11.05 4.05
N ALA A 52 -4.90 -9.97 3.72
CA ALA A 52 -3.69 -9.99 2.90
C ALA A 52 -2.71 -8.91 3.37
N ILE A 53 -1.42 -9.12 3.14
CA ILE A 53 -0.33 -8.18 3.43
C ILE A 53 0.49 -8.01 2.15
N LEU A 54 0.62 -6.77 1.68
CA LEU A 54 1.46 -6.39 0.55
C LEU A 54 2.75 -5.79 1.11
N ILE A 55 3.88 -6.45 0.90
CA ILE A 55 5.18 -5.99 1.40
C ILE A 55 5.96 -5.37 0.24
N THR A 56 6.32 -4.10 0.38
CA THR A 56 7.06 -3.35 -0.65
C THR A 56 8.51 -3.79 -0.75
N HIS A 57 9.17 -3.97 0.38
CA HIS A 57 10.58 -4.39 0.48
C HIS A 57 10.91 -4.91 1.89
N GLY A 58 12.15 -5.37 2.08
CA GLY A 58 12.57 -6.10 3.28
C GLY A 58 13.23 -5.26 4.38
N HIS A 59 13.17 -3.92 4.36
CA HIS A 59 13.70 -3.14 5.49
C HIS A 59 12.89 -3.37 6.76
N GLN A 60 13.59 -3.33 7.89
CA GLN A 60 13.03 -3.72 9.19
C GLN A 60 11.77 -2.91 9.57
N ASP A 61 11.78 -1.61 9.32
CA ASP A 61 10.65 -0.73 9.62
C ASP A 61 9.39 -0.98 8.74
N HIS A 62 9.50 -1.82 7.71
CA HIS A 62 8.39 -2.27 6.87
C HIS A 62 7.92 -3.69 7.19
N ILE A 63 8.70 -4.51 7.92
CA ILE A 63 8.37 -5.92 8.21
C ILE A 63 8.39 -6.29 9.71
N ASP A 64 8.77 -5.41 10.61
CA ASP A 64 9.04 -5.68 12.03
C ASP A 64 7.91 -6.43 12.76
N CYS A 65 6.66 -6.16 12.42
CA CYS A 65 5.50 -6.79 13.02
C CYS A 65 4.88 -7.94 12.19
N LEU A 66 5.50 -8.30 11.06
CA LEU A 66 4.95 -9.31 10.16
C LEU A 66 4.67 -10.64 10.87
N TYR A 67 5.64 -11.15 11.63
CA TYR A 67 5.48 -12.40 12.37
C TYR A 67 4.26 -12.38 13.30
N ASN A 68 4.06 -11.28 14.04
CA ASN A 68 2.94 -11.12 14.97
C ASN A 68 1.59 -11.07 14.24
N HIS A 69 1.52 -10.37 13.09
CA HIS A 69 0.30 -10.33 12.28
C HIS A 69 -0.14 -11.71 11.78
N LEU A 70 0.84 -12.61 11.54
CA LEU A 70 0.58 -13.95 11.03
C LEU A 70 0.27 -14.95 12.15
N LEU A 71 0.85 -14.76 13.34
CA LEU A 71 0.80 -15.74 14.43
C LEU A 71 -0.62 -15.96 14.94
N ASP A 72 -1.39 -14.89 15.14
CA ASP A 72 -2.70 -14.90 15.79
C ASP A 72 -3.88 -15.12 14.84
N ASN A 73 -3.61 -15.35 13.55
CA ASN A 73 -4.66 -15.65 12.60
C ASN A 73 -5.06 -17.12 12.60
N ASN A 74 -6.37 -17.38 12.57
CA ASN A 74 -6.91 -18.74 12.46
C ASN A 74 -6.70 -19.31 11.05
N GLU A 75 -6.72 -18.45 10.03
CA GLU A 75 -6.49 -18.79 8.63
C GLU A 75 -5.14 -18.31 8.16
N LYS A 76 -4.64 -18.91 7.07
CA LYS A 76 -3.37 -18.48 6.46
C LYS A 76 -3.55 -17.15 5.75
N VAL A 77 -2.82 -16.14 6.20
CA VAL A 77 -2.80 -14.82 5.58
C VAL A 77 -1.99 -14.84 4.29
N GLN A 78 -2.52 -14.24 3.23
CA GLN A 78 -1.79 -14.05 1.99
C GLN A 78 -0.71 -12.98 2.19
N VAL A 79 0.56 -13.32 2.00
CA VAL A 79 1.68 -12.36 2.01
C VAL A 79 2.23 -12.26 0.60
N ILE A 80 2.20 -11.06 0.04
CA ILE A 80 2.50 -10.79 -1.36
C ILE A 80 3.74 -9.90 -1.45
N GLY A 81 4.70 -10.30 -2.27
CA GLY A 81 5.96 -9.60 -2.51
C GLY A 81 6.69 -10.14 -3.72
N THR A 82 7.90 -9.65 -4.00
CA THR A 82 8.75 -10.22 -5.04
C THR A 82 9.22 -11.63 -4.69
N ASN A 83 9.73 -12.39 -5.66
CA ASN A 83 10.25 -13.73 -5.41
C ASN A 83 11.36 -13.71 -4.34
N THR A 84 12.34 -12.85 -4.52
CA THR A 84 13.48 -12.70 -3.60
C THR A 84 13.02 -12.36 -2.19
N LEU A 85 12.08 -11.42 -2.07
CA LEU A 85 11.52 -11.02 -0.78
C LEU A 85 10.79 -12.18 -0.10
N ILE A 86 9.95 -12.90 -0.82
CA ILE A 86 9.19 -14.05 -0.28
C ILE A 86 10.13 -15.16 0.22
N ASP A 87 11.22 -15.45 -0.49
CA ASP A 87 12.20 -16.43 -0.05
C ASP A 87 12.92 -15.98 1.24
N ASN A 88 13.35 -14.73 1.30
CA ASN A 88 13.97 -14.17 2.52
C ASN A 88 12.99 -14.13 3.71
N LEU A 89 11.73 -13.78 3.49
CA LEU A 89 10.68 -13.78 4.52
C LEU A 89 10.41 -15.18 5.08
N LYS A 90 10.55 -16.23 4.26
CA LYS A 90 10.39 -17.61 4.72
C LYS A 90 11.45 -17.97 5.76
N ASP A 91 12.71 -17.60 5.52
CA ASP A 91 13.80 -17.87 6.47
C ASP A 91 13.67 -17.00 7.72
N TYR A 92 13.30 -15.73 7.57
CA TYR A 92 12.99 -14.82 8.68
C TYR A 92 11.89 -15.37 9.59
N LEU A 93 10.74 -15.75 9.03
CA LEU A 93 9.59 -16.28 9.78
C LEU A 93 9.89 -17.62 10.47
N ASN A 94 10.65 -18.51 9.81
CA ASN A 94 11.14 -19.75 10.42
C ASN A 94 12.05 -19.48 11.63
N SER A 95 12.95 -18.49 11.50
CA SER A 95 13.84 -18.09 12.59
C SER A 95 13.06 -17.48 13.75
N CYS A 96 12.12 -16.58 13.50
CA CYS A 96 11.22 -16.03 14.51
C CYS A 96 10.45 -17.15 15.24
N ARG A 97 9.89 -18.10 14.49
CA ARG A 97 9.16 -19.24 15.07
C ARG A 97 10.06 -20.11 15.95
N THR A 98 11.26 -20.44 15.47
CA THR A 98 12.26 -21.22 16.20
C THR A 98 12.62 -20.55 17.54
N MET A 99 12.86 -19.23 17.55
CA MET A 99 13.14 -18.48 18.77
C MET A 99 11.95 -18.51 19.77
N ASN A 100 10.73 -18.44 19.27
CA ASN A 100 9.53 -18.43 20.12
C ASN A 100 9.23 -19.79 20.78
N VAL A 101 9.57 -20.91 20.13
CA VAL A 101 9.25 -22.26 20.63
C VAL A 101 10.46 -23.00 21.22
N GLY A 102 11.67 -22.48 21.04
CA GLY A 102 12.91 -23.05 21.56
C GLY A 102 13.48 -24.25 20.78
N TYR A 103 12.89 -24.65 19.67
CA TYR A 103 13.37 -25.73 18.79
C TYR A 103 13.09 -25.44 17.32
N LYS A 104 13.88 -26.04 16.43
CA LYS A 104 13.79 -25.80 14.98
C LYS A 104 12.45 -26.33 14.45
N ILE A 105 11.64 -25.42 13.90
CA ILE A 105 10.32 -25.73 13.31
C ILE A 105 10.01 -24.77 12.18
N LYS A 106 9.29 -25.27 11.19
CA LYS A 106 8.81 -24.47 10.07
C LYS A 106 7.59 -23.62 10.48
N PHE A 107 7.55 -22.38 10.03
CA PHE A 107 6.39 -21.51 10.18
C PHE A 107 5.42 -21.72 8.99
N ASP A 108 4.17 -22.06 9.27
CA ASP A 108 3.16 -22.44 8.28
C ASP A 108 1.87 -21.61 8.30
N LYS A 109 1.84 -20.53 9.12
CA LYS A 109 0.67 -19.65 9.31
C LYS A 109 0.44 -18.63 8.20
N TRP A 110 1.10 -18.76 7.07
CA TRP A 110 1.00 -17.82 5.95
C TRP A 110 0.84 -18.52 4.60
N ALA A 111 0.32 -17.77 3.62
CA ALA A 111 0.21 -18.18 2.21
C ALA A 111 1.04 -17.21 1.35
N PRO A 112 2.34 -17.54 1.11
CA PRO A 112 3.20 -16.68 0.31
C PRO A 112 2.73 -16.65 -1.14
N LYS A 113 2.75 -15.46 -1.75
CA LYS A 113 2.46 -15.24 -3.17
C LYS A 113 3.50 -14.31 -3.76
N SER A 114 4.24 -14.80 -4.72
CA SER A 114 5.14 -13.97 -5.52
C SER A 114 4.36 -13.22 -6.59
N ILE A 115 4.74 -11.98 -6.81
CA ILE A 115 4.15 -11.14 -7.85
C ILE A 115 5.26 -10.54 -8.72
N LEU A 116 5.06 -10.60 -10.05
CA LEU A 116 5.96 -9.97 -11.02
C LEU A 116 5.36 -8.69 -11.60
N ASN A 117 4.10 -8.76 -12.07
CA ASN A 117 3.42 -7.63 -12.72
C ASN A 117 2.03 -7.38 -12.13
N ASN A 118 1.20 -8.40 -12.05
CA ASN A 118 -0.16 -8.29 -11.52
C ASN A 118 -0.64 -9.60 -10.88
N LEU A 119 -1.65 -9.47 -10.04
CA LEU A 119 -2.28 -10.58 -9.33
C LEU A 119 -3.74 -10.24 -9.01
N ILE A 120 -4.64 -11.22 -9.10
CA ILE A 120 -5.99 -11.09 -8.57
C ILE A 120 -6.10 -11.88 -7.27
N ILE A 121 -6.59 -11.22 -6.22
CA ILE A 121 -6.93 -11.86 -4.96
C ILE A 121 -8.42 -11.72 -4.66
N ASN A 122 -8.98 -12.71 -3.95
CA ASN A 122 -10.36 -12.67 -3.48
C ASN A 122 -10.38 -12.48 -1.96
N ILE A 123 -11.13 -11.50 -1.50
CA ILE A 123 -11.35 -11.21 -0.08
C ILE A 123 -12.86 -10.95 0.10
N ASP A 124 -13.50 -11.71 0.96
CA ASP A 124 -14.93 -11.56 1.28
C ASP A 124 -15.82 -11.51 0.01
N ASN A 125 -15.55 -12.39 -0.97
CA ASN A 125 -16.21 -12.47 -2.29
C ASN A 125 -16.01 -11.24 -3.20
N ILE A 126 -15.08 -10.36 -2.87
CA ILE A 126 -14.69 -9.22 -3.70
C ILE A 126 -13.33 -9.53 -4.33
N LYS A 127 -13.23 -9.33 -5.64
CA LYS A 127 -11.98 -9.46 -6.38
C LYS A 127 -11.21 -8.15 -6.35
N TYR A 128 -9.93 -8.22 -5.97
CA TYR A 128 -9.00 -7.09 -6.03
C TYR A 128 -7.91 -7.39 -7.06
N TYR A 129 -7.71 -6.46 -7.97
CA TYR A 129 -6.59 -6.46 -8.91
C TYR A 129 -5.45 -5.68 -8.29
N ILE A 130 -4.29 -6.31 -8.22
CA ILE A 130 -3.04 -5.75 -7.70
C ILE A 130 -2.07 -5.71 -8.85
N GLU A 131 -1.55 -4.54 -9.18
CA GLU A 131 -0.43 -4.38 -10.10
C GLU A 131 0.81 -3.90 -9.36
N THR A 132 1.99 -4.13 -9.93
CA THR A 132 3.25 -3.72 -9.32
C THR A 132 4.11 -2.93 -10.28
N ILE A 133 4.86 -1.99 -9.71
CA ILE A 133 5.92 -1.25 -10.41
C ILE A 133 7.21 -1.39 -9.61
N LYS A 134 8.29 -1.79 -10.27
CA LYS A 134 9.61 -1.85 -9.66
C LYS A 134 10.11 -0.44 -9.38
N LEU A 135 10.61 -0.23 -8.15
CA LEU A 135 11.12 1.05 -7.68
C LEU A 135 12.64 0.98 -7.47
N ASP A 136 13.33 2.08 -7.74
CA ASP A 136 14.77 2.21 -7.50
C ASP A 136 15.03 2.51 -6.02
N HIS A 137 15.46 1.53 -5.26
CA HIS A 137 15.83 1.64 -3.85
C HIS A 137 17.09 0.85 -3.54
N GLU A 138 17.62 0.91 -2.30
CA GLU A 138 18.82 0.18 -1.88
C GLU A 138 18.66 -1.34 -1.97
N VAL A 139 17.47 -1.83 -1.63
CA VAL A 139 17.06 -3.22 -1.78
C VAL A 139 15.96 -3.34 -2.83
N GLU A 140 15.66 -4.55 -3.28
CA GLU A 140 14.55 -4.78 -4.20
C GLU A 140 13.24 -4.24 -3.60
N CYS A 141 12.62 -3.28 -4.30
CA CYS A 141 11.43 -2.60 -3.85
C CYS A 141 10.39 -2.50 -4.97
N ILE A 142 9.11 -2.66 -4.61
CA ILE A 142 7.98 -2.52 -5.53
C ILE A 142 6.89 -1.63 -4.92
N GLY A 143 6.23 -0.85 -5.77
CA GLY A 143 4.98 -0.19 -5.45
C GLY A 143 3.78 -1.02 -5.89
N TYR A 144 2.64 -0.81 -5.23
CA TYR A 144 1.39 -1.55 -5.46
C TYR A 144 0.25 -0.63 -5.87
N GLY A 145 -0.33 -0.89 -7.04
CA GLY A 145 -1.62 -0.33 -7.44
C GLY A 145 -2.76 -1.27 -7.05
N LEU A 146 -3.76 -0.78 -6.32
CA LEU A 146 -4.93 -1.55 -5.89
C LEU A 146 -6.18 -1.05 -6.58
N SER A 147 -6.91 -1.98 -7.22
CA SER A 147 -8.22 -1.73 -7.82
C SER A 147 -9.21 -2.82 -7.40
N GLU A 148 -10.47 -2.44 -7.18
CA GLU A 148 -11.56 -3.40 -7.05
C GLU A 148 -12.07 -3.79 -8.44
N ILE A 149 -12.28 -5.08 -8.70
CA ILE A 149 -12.94 -5.54 -9.91
C ILE A 149 -14.45 -5.50 -9.65
N ARG A 150 -15.16 -4.66 -10.41
CA ARG A 150 -16.60 -4.48 -10.31
C ARG A 150 -17.30 -4.93 -11.56
N ASN A 151 -18.45 -5.56 -11.40
CA ASN A 151 -19.36 -5.86 -12.50
C ASN A 151 -20.18 -4.61 -12.86
N LYS A 152 -20.17 -4.22 -14.12
CA LYS A 152 -20.95 -3.10 -14.66
C LYS A 152 -21.76 -3.59 -15.84
N LEU A 153 -22.99 -3.08 -15.97
CA LEU A 153 -23.79 -3.27 -17.17
C LEU A 153 -23.06 -2.62 -18.35
N LYS A 154 -22.92 -3.35 -19.47
CA LYS A 154 -22.31 -2.79 -20.69
C LYS A 154 -23.12 -1.59 -21.18
N ASN A 155 -22.44 -0.57 -21.68
CA ASN A 155 -23.04 0.70 -22.05
C ASN A 155 -24.16 0.56 -23.09
N GLU A 156 -24.06 -0.42 -24.00
CA GLU A 156 -25.06 -0.73 -25.04
C GLU A 156 -26.42 -1.14 -24.47
N TYR A 157 -26.43 -1.66 -23.23
CA TYR A 157 -27.66 -2.14 -22.55
C TYR A 157 -28.22 -1.16 -21.51
N ASN A 158 -27.58 -0.01 -21.29
CA ASN A 158 -27.99 0.95 -20.24
C ASN A 158 -29.38 1.52 -20.39
N LYS A 159 -29.99 1.47 -21.62
CA LYS A 159 -31.32 1.98 -21.91
C LYS A 159 -32.39 0.89 -21.86
N LEU A 160 -32.05 -0.38 -21.68
CA LEU A 160 -32.98 -1.48 -21.65
C LEU A 160 -33.69 -1.58 -20.29
N SER A 161 -34.95 -2.00 -20.33
CA SER A 161 -35.73 -2.32 -19.14
C SER A 161 -35.24 -3.60 -18.47
N SER A 162 -35.59 -3.81 -17.20
CA SER A 162 -35.24 -5.04 -16.46
C SER A 162 -35.79 -6.31 -17.13
N ILE A 163 -36.93 -6.24 -17.85
CA ILE A 163 -37.50 -7.38 -18.59
C ILE A 163 -36.61 -7.73 -19.79
N GLU A 164 -36.22 -6.74 -20.57
CA GLU A 164 -35.31 -6.93 -21.72
C GLU A 164 -33.96 -7.49 -21.29
N LEU A 165 -33.36 -6.96 -20.21
CA LEU A 165 -32.12 -7.46 -19.62
C LEU A 165 -32.27 -8.93 -19.16
N ALA A 166 -33.40 -9.28 -18.54
CA ALA A 166 -33.69 -10.66 -18.14
C ALA A 166 -33.79 -11.61 -19.34
N ASN A 167 -34.40 -11.16 -20.47
CA ASN A 167 -34.50 -11.93 -21.71
C ASN A 167 -33.11 -12.15 -22.34
N LEU A 168 -32.27 -11.11 -22.38
CA LEU A 168 -30.87 -11.26 -22.85
C LEU A 168 -30.10 -12.29 -22.04
N LYS A 169 -30.23 -12.26 -20.69
CA LYS A 169 -29.61 -13.26 -19.80
C LYS A 169 -30.13 -14.68 -20.06
N LYS A 170 -31.46 -14.86 -20.28
CA LYS A 170 -32.04 -16.18 -20.64
C LYS A 170 -31.45 -16.71 -21.94
N ASN A 171 -31.13 -15.85 -22.88
CA ASN A 171 -30.50 -16.19 -24.16
C ASN A 171 -28.97 -16.30 -24.06
N ASN A 172 -28.38 -16.39 -22.82
CA ASN A 172 -26.94 -16.48 -22.55
C ASN A 172 -26.09 -15.33 -23.13
N ILE A 173 -26.72 -14.15 -23.34
CA ILE A 173 -26.00 -12.96 -23.80
C ILE A 173 -25.30 -12.33 -22.59
N GLN A 174 -24.00 -12.13 -22.68
CA GLN A 174 -23.21 -11.49 -21.63
C GLN A 174 -23.45 -9.98 -21.64
N ILE A 175 -24.30 -9.52 -20.73
CA ILE A 175 -24.69 -8.10 -20.60
C ILE A 175 -23.83 -7.31 -19.61
N ILE A 176 -22.92 -7.99 -18.88
CA ILE A 176 -22.07 -7.41 -17.84
C ILE A 176 -20.61 -7.51 -18.30
N GLU A 177 -19.83 -6.49 -17.97
CA GLU A 177 -18.38 -6.45 -18.10
C GLU A 177 -17.71 -6.24 -16.73
N GLU A 178 -16.54 -6.82 -16.53
CA GLU A 178 -15.70 -6.52 -15.37
C GLU A 178 -14.92 -5.23 -15.67
N ILE A 179 -14.98 -4.26 -14.75
CA ILE A 179 -14.22 -3.01 -14.80
C ILE A 179 -13.32 -2.90 -13.59
N LEU A 180 -12.15 -2.30 -13.77
CA LEU A 180 -11.27 -1.92 -12.68
C LEU A 180 -11.76 -0.59 -12.08
N TYR A 181 -11.94 -0.58 -10.76
CA TYR A 181 -12.20 0.62 -9.97
C TYR A 181 -10.94 0.92 -9.14
N PRO A 182 -10.09 1.87 -9.58
CA PRO A 182 -8.87 2.20 -8.89
C PRO A 182 -9.15 2.75 -7.49
N ILE A 183 -8.42 2.28 -6.48
CA ILE A 183 -8.56 2.70 -5.10
C ILE A 183 -7.40 3.59 -4.71
N LEU A 184 -6.17 3.07 -4.75
CA LEU A 184 -4.95 3.78 -4.40
C LEU A 184 -3.72 3.13 -5.03
N PHE A 185 -2.63 3.89 -5.10
CA PHE A 185 -1.28 3.38 -5.35
C PHE A 185 -0.43 3.58 -4.08
N PHE A 186 0.17 2.50 -3.57
CA PHE A 186 1.08 2.52 -2.44
C PHE A 186 2.52 2.37 -2.94
N CYS A 187 3.30 3.43 -2.80
CA CYS A 187 4.72 3.42 -3.11
C CYS A 187 5.51 2.88 -1.92
N GLY A 188 6.47 1.99 -2.19
CA GLY A 188 7.54 1.73 -1.24
C GLY A 188 8.53 2.89 -1.20
N ASP A 189 9.64 2.67 -0.52
CA ASP A 189 10.75 3.61 -0.49
C ASP A 189 11.44 3.66 -1.86
N MET A 190 11.86 4.86 -2.30
CA MET A 190 12.36 5.00 -3.66
C MET A 190 13.22 6.23 -3.89
N ASN A 191 14.09 6.13 -4.88
CA ASN A 191 14.80 7.26 -5.46
C ASN A 191 13.86 8.09 -6.38
N TYR A 192 14.19 9.36 -6.58
CA TYR A 192 13.46 10.31 -7.44
C TYR A 192 13.30 9.82 -8.89
N THR A 193 14.20 8.98 -9.40
CA THR A 193 14.11 8.38 -10.74
C THR A 193 12.84 7.53 -10.92
N SER A 194 12.34 6.92 -9.86
CA SER A 194 11.11 6.14 -9.88
C SER A 194 9.85 6.96 -10.15
N LEU A 195 9.87 8.28 -9.88
CA LEU A 195 8.75 9.17 -10.15
C LEU A 195 8.37 9.24 -11.64
N LEU A 196 9.32 8.97 -12.53
CA LEU A 196 9.12 9.03 -13.99
C LEU A 196 8.21 7.90 -14.51
N ILE A 197 8.11 6.81 -13.79
CA ILE A 197 7.37 5.59 -14.22
C ILE A 197 6.06 5.37 -13.46
N LEU A 198 5.76 6.20 -12.44
CA LEU A 198 4.55 6.04 -11.64
C LEU A 198 3.29 6.47 -12.40
N PRO A 199 2.18 5.71 -12.31
CA PRO A 199 0.95 5.96 -13.07
C PRO A 199 0.03 6.97 -12.36
N PHE A 200 0.49 8.21 -12.14
CA PHE A 200 -0.21 9.23 -11.35
C PHE A 200 -1.63 9.56 -11.83
N ASN A 201 -1.94 9.35 -13.12
CA ASN A 201 -3.30 9.56 -13.65
C ASN A 201 -4.23 8.36 -13.44
N SER A 202 -3.70 7.19 -13.04
CA SER A 202 -4.48 5.95 -12.98
C SER A 202 -5.14 5.71 -11.63
N TYR A 203 -4.67 6.38 -10.57
CA TYR A 203 -5.15 6.20 -9.21
C TYR A 203 -5.51 7.53 -8.55
N PRO A 204 -6.65 7.61 -7.82
CA PRO A 204 -7.06 8.84 -7.14
C PRO A 204 -6.17 9.21 -5.96
N TYR A 205 -5.52 8.23 -5.34
CA TYR A 205 -4.65 8.42 -4.18
C TYR A 205 -3.29 7.77 -4.40
N PHE A 206 -2.23 8.51 -4.08
CA PHE A 206 -0.86 8.02 -4.00
C PHE A 206 -0.34 8.14 -2.57
N ILE A 207 -0.05 7.01 -1.92
CA ILE A 207 0.68 6.98 -0.66
C ILE A 207 2.16 6.90 -1.04
N ILE A 208 2.91 7.96 -0.77
CA ILE A 208 4.27 8.16 -1.27
C ILE A 208 5.18 8.71 -0.18
N GLU A 209 6.40 8.20 -0.12
CA GLU A 209 7.39 8.70 0.83
C GLU A 209 7.78 10.15 0.55
N CYS A 210 8.13 10.88 1.61
CA CYS A 210 8.78 12.18 1.57
C CYS A 210 9.72 12.27 2.77
N THR A 211 10.85 11.54 2.68
CA THR A 211 11.74 11.37 3.83
C THR A 211 12.44 12.66 4.22
N PHE A 212 12.77 13.52 3.25
CA PHE A 212 13.56 14.72 3.51
C PHE A 212 12.89 16.01 3.05
N PHE A 213 13.11 17.10 3.84
CA PHE A 213 12.56 18.45 3.60
C PHE A 213 13.62 19.54 3.52
N GLN A 214 14.71 19.44 4.30
CA GLN A 214 15.74 20.48 4.38
C GLN A 214 16.70 20.35 3.20
N LEU A 215 17.07 21.46 2.57
CA LEU A 215 17.93 21.48 1.38
C LEU A 215 19.29 20.81 1.62
N GLU A 216 19.84 20.94 2.83
CA GLU A 216 21.07 20.27 3.26
C GLU A 216 20.96 18.73 3.25
N HIS A 217 19.74 18.17 3.26
CA HIS A 217 19.50 16.73 3.21
C HIS A 217 19.27 16.18 1.79
N ILE A 218 19.41 16.99 0.74
CA ILE A 218 19.27 16.51 -0.66
C ILE A 218 20.31 15.42 -0.96
N TYR A 219 21.54 15.62 -0.51
CA TYR A 219 22.59 14.59 -0.68
C TYR A 219 22.22 13.28 0.02
N ASP A 220 21.71 13.35 1.25
CA ASP A 220 21.23 12.17 1.99
C ASP A 220 20.09 11.46 1.23
N ALA A 221 19.14 12.22 0.68
CA ALA A 221 18.07 11.67 -0.14
C ALA A 221 18.62 10.88 -1.33
N ARG A 222 19.61 11.42 -2.04
CA ARG A 222 20.22 10.75 -3.19
C ARG A 222 21.01 9.51 -2.80
N SER A 223 21.88 9.63 -1.79
CA SER A 223 22.75 8.54 -1.35
C SER A 223 22.00 7.36 -0.74
N LYS A 224 20.87 7.63 -0.08
CA LYS A 224 20.00 6.61 0.55
C LYS A 224 18.79 6.22 -0.30
N LYS A 225 18.74 6.67 -1.54
CA LYS A 225 17.63 6.41 -2.47
C LYS A 225 16.25 6.68 -1.88
N HIS A 226 16.09 7.85 -1.25
CA HIS A 226 14.84 8.38 -0.74
C HIS A 226 14.44 9.68 -1.43
N LEU A 227 13.17 10.08 -1.27
CA LEU A 227 12.65 11.32 -1.84
C LEU A 227 12.89 12.52 -0.93
N HIS A 228 13.17 13.64 -1.59
CA HIS A 228 13.14 14.96 -1.00
C HIS A 228 11.90 15.71 -1.49
N ILE A 229 11.31 16.58 -0.66
CA ILE A 229 10.07 17.32 -1.01
C ILE A 229 10.16 18.05 -2.35
N VAL A 230 11.33 18.58 -2.73
CA VAL A 230 11.51 19.28 -4.00
C VAL A 230 11.32 18.38 -5.22
N ASP A 231 11.53 17.07 -5.08
CA ASP A 231 11.32 16.10 -6.16
C ASP A 231 9.82 15.93 -6.46
N LEU A 232 8.97 16.10 -5.44
CA LEU A 232 7.53 15.86 -5.51
C LEU A 232 6.74 17.08 -5.97
N ILE A 233 7.24 18.32 -5.73
CA ILE A 233 6.53 19.56 -6.07
C ILE A 233 6.06 19.61 -7.52
N PRO A 234 6.87 19.29 -8.55
CA PRO A 234 6.41 19.29 -9.95
C PRO A 234 5.23 18.35 -10.21
N TYR A 235 5.16 17.23 -9.48
CA TYR A 235 4.09 16.24 -9.61
C TYR A 235 2.80 16.69 -8.91
N PHE A 236 2.87 17.36 -7.77
CA PHE A 236 1.71 17.97 -7.12
C PHE A 236 1.04 19.00 -8.02
N GLN A 237 1.84 19.80 -8.71
CA GLN A 237 1.36 20.84 -9.65
C GLN A 237 0.78 20.26 -10.92
N LYS A 238 1.39 19.18 -11.44
CA LYS A 238 0.96 18.53 -12.69
C LYS A 238 -0.29 17.69 -12.52
N TYR A 239 -0.42 16.94 -11.40
CA TYR A 239 -1.47 15.94 -11.18
C TYR A 239 -2.46 16.43 -10.12
N ILE A 240 -3.16 17.54 -10.40
CA ILE A 240 -4.05 18.23 -9.46
C ILE A 240 -5.27 17.42 -9.01
N ASN A 241 -5.68 16.42 -9.81
CA ASN A 241 -6.79 15.51 -9.51
C ASN A 241 -6.36 14.29 -8.68
N THR A 242 -5.06 14.09 -8.47
CA THR A 242 -4.50 13.01 -7.67
C THR A 242 -4.17 13.52 -6.28
N ILE A 243 -4.61 12.83 -5.24
CA ILE A 243 -4.30 13.16 -3.86
C ILE A 243 -3.03 12.43 -3.45
N PHE A 244 -2.00 13.18 -3.06
CA PHE A 244 -0.74 12.66 -2.55
C PHE A 244 -0.77 12.59 -1.02
N ILE A 245 -0.62 11.40 -0.46
CA ILE A 245 -0.50 11.16 0.97
C ILE A 245 0.97 10.96 1.28
N LEU A 246 1.61 11.99 1.84
CA LEU A 246 3.02 11.98 2.18
C LEU A 246 3.26 11.25 3.48
N ILE A 247 4.17 10.29 3.44
CA ILE A 247 4.54 9.40 4.54
C ILE A 247 6.06 9.35 4.74
N HIS A 248 6.53 8.51 5.65
CA HIS A 248 7.94 8.12 5.83
C HIS A 248 8.88 9.29 6.18
N PHE A 249 8.37 10.32 6.86
CA PHE A 249 9.20 11.47 7.27
C PHE A 249 10.34 11.03 8.17
N SER A 250 11.57 11.47 7.89
CA SER A 250 12.75 11.14 8.69
C SER A 250 12.54 11.46 10.17
N CYS A 251 13.04 10.61 11.06
CA CYS A 251 13.05 10.84 12.51
C CYS A 251 13.90 12.05 12.93
N ARG A 252 14.70 12.65 12.04
CA ARG A 252 15.40 13.92 12.26
C ARG A 252 14.46 15.10 12.47
N TYR A 253 13.22 15.02 11.92
CA TYR A 253 12.25 16.11 12.03
C TYR A 253 11.29 15.86 13.17
N THR A 254 11.09 16.88 14.00
CA THR A 254 10.01 16.90 14.96
C THR A 254 8.65 17.09 14.26
N LYS A 255 7.57 16.72 14.94
CA LYS A 255 6.21 16.95 14.44
C LYS A 255 5.95 18.43 14.12
N ASN A 256 6.50 19.36 14.92
CA ASN A 256 6.37 20.81 14.69
C ASN A 256 7.06 21.23 13.40
N GLN A 257 8.29 20.78 13.16
CA GLN A 257 9.01 21.06 11.91
C GLN A 257 8.25 20.54 10.69
N ILE A 258 7.69 19.31 10.75
CA ILE A 258 6.88 18.79 9.65
C ILE A 258 5.64 19.66 9.41
N ASN A 259 4.99 20.16 10.48
CA ASN A 259 3.86 21.10 10.37
C ASN A 259 4.26 22.44 9.74
N GLU A 260 5.48 22.93 9.96
CA GLU A 260 6.02 24.12 9.30
C GLU A 260 6.21 23.88 7.81
N TYR A 261 6.77 22.70 7.42
CA TYR A 261 6.88 22.33 6.02
C TYR A 261 5.51 22.16 5.35
N LYS A 262 4.52 21.60 6.04
CA LYS A 262 3.13 21.53 5.57
C LYS A 262 2.56 22.92 5.28
N LYS A 263 2.85 23.92 6.11
CA LYS A 263 2.43 25.31 5.87
C LYS A 263 3.18 25.92 4.67
N LYS A 264 4.49 25.67 4.57
CA LYS A 264 5.34 26.17 3.49
C LYS A 264 4.97 25.58 2.13
N TYR A 265 4.68 24.28 2.07
CA TYR A 265 4.36 23.54 0.86
C TYR A 265 2.88 23.11 0.87
N ASN A 266 1.99 24.11 0.96
CA ASN A 266 0.55 23.92 1.09
C ASN A 266 -0.13 23.74 -0.27
N PHE A 267 -0.11 22.51 -0.79
CA PHE A 267 -0.85 22.12 -1.99
C PHE A 267 -2.21 21.51 -1.59
N SER A 268 -3.28 21.88 -2.32
CA SER A 268 -4.65 21.42 -2.03
C SER A 268 -4.83 19.90 -2.18
N ASN A 269 -4.00 19.27 -3.00
CA ASN A 269 -4.01 17.84 -3.27
C ASN A 269 -2.94 17.06 -2.49
N VAL A 270 -2.40 17.63 -1.38
CA VAL A 270 -1.35 16.99 -0.57
C VAL A 270 -1.80 16.84 0.89
N ILE A 271 -1.75 15.62 1.37
CA ILE A 271 -2.03 15.25 2.77
C ILE A 271 -0.71 14.81 3.42
N TYR A 272 -0.34 15.47 4.51
CA TYR A 272 0.79 15.05 5.34
C TYR A 272 0.29 14.07 6.41
N TRP A 273 0.77 12.84 6.38
CA TRP A 273 0.41 11.80 7.36
C TRP A 273 1.28 11.90 8.60
N ILE A 274 0.90 12.80 9.53
CA ILE A 274 1.70 13.18 10.74
C ILE A 274 1.07 12.58 11.98
#